data_b68081351cc8d234cf2e64aa301da259
#
_entry.id   b68081351cc8d234cf2e64aa301da259
#
_cell.length_a   1.000
_cell.length_b   1.000
_cell.length_c   1.000
_cell.angle_alpha   90.00
_cell.angle_beta   90.00
_cell.angle_gamma   90.00
#
_symmetry.space_group_name_H-M   'P 1'
#
loop_
_entity.id
_entity.type
_entity.pdbx_description
1 polymer ?
#
loop_
_entity_poly.entity_id
_entity_poly.type
_entity_poly.pdbx_seq_one_letter_code
_entity_poly.pdbx_strand_id
1 'polypeptide(L)'
;RVLSESLSGGWEALLDRRVDLIVAAGEGPSGGGYVAEPIGTLRFVFAVASTHPLASAGVLGAAELAEHRAIAVADSARRLLPRTVGLLSGRDVLTVPDMRTKLLLQLAGAGYGFLPEPYARGALQDGRLREVQVETHKPDETFYLAWRPGEEGEALGWWRRALRSEGLFDSWLHALAATYRSVAAGQSPR
;
A
#
# COMPACT_ATOMS: atom_id res chain seq x y z
N ARG A 1 12.94 11.98 -13.18
CA ARG A 1 11.90 12.48 -12.27
C ARG A 1 11.15 11.30 -11.65
N VAL A 2 10.87 11.36 -10.34
CA VAL A 2 10.04 10.38 -9.64
C VAL A 2 8.65 10.98 -9.43
N LEU A 3 7.60 10.20 -9.69
CA LEU A 3 6.20 10.51 -9.41
C LEU A 3 5.67 9.50 -8.39
N SER A 4 4.80 9.93 -7.51
CA SER A 4 4.06 9.06 -6.60
C SER A 4 2.61 9.01 -7.04
N GLU A 5 2.12 7.79 -7.21
CA GLU A 5 0.73 7.50 -7.58
C GLU A 5 0.18 6.45 -6.60
N SER A 6 -1.13 6.37 -6.51
CA SER A 6 -1.81 5.40 -5.65
C SER A 6 -2.62 4.41 -6.49
N LEU A 7 -2.57 3.14 -6.10
CA LEU A 7 -3.38 2.05 -6.65
C LEU A 7 -3.27 1.95 -8.20
N SER A 8 -4.37 2.16 -8.93
CA SER A 8 -4.39 2.09 -10.40
C SER A 8 -3.67 3.25 -11.08
N GLY A 9 -3.41 4.35 -10.36
CA GLY A 9 -2.79 5.55 -10.92
C GLY A 9 -1.40 5.33 -11.50
N GLY A 10 -0.59 4.43 -10.91
CA GLY A 10 0.71 4.05 -11.46
C GLY A 10 0.58 3.39 -12.84
N TRP A 11 -0.34 2.45 -13.00
CA TRP A 11 -0.62 1.81 -14.28
C TRP A 11 -1.16 2.79 -15.32
N GLU A 12 -2.07 3.67 -14.90
CA GLU A 12 -2.57 4.74 -15.78
C GLU A 12 -1.44 5.67 -16.23
N ALA A 13 -0.54 6.05 -15.32
CA ALA A 13 0.61 6.89 -15.65
C ALA A 13 1.54 6.27 -16.70
N LEU A 14 1.75 4.93 -16.62
CA LEU A 14 2.52 4.19 -17.62
C LEU A 14 1.83 4.16 -18.98
N LEU A 15 0.55 3.83 -19.02
CA LEU A 15 -0.24 3.74 -20.25
C LEU A 15 -0.40 5.11 -20.93
N ASP A 16 -0.53 6.18 -20.13
CA ASP A 16 -0.62 7.57 -20.60
C ASP A 16 0.72 8.19 -20.97
N ARG A 17 1.80 7.43 -20.93
CA ARG A 17 3.16 7.90 -21.24
C ARG A 17 3.63 9.04 -20.33
N ARG A 18 3.08 9.17 -19.12
CA ARG A 18 3.53 10.13 -18.12
C ARG A 18 4.81 9.68 -17.43
N VAL A 19 5.06 8.38 -17.44
CA VAL A 19 6.26 7.72 -16.90
C VAL A 19 6.71 6.60 -17.83
N ASP A 20 7.99 6.22 -17.77
CA ASP A 20 8.60 5.18 -18.60
C ASP A 20 8.66 3.84 -17.90
N LEU A 21 8.69 3.88 -16.56
CA LEU A 21 8.84 2.72 -15.67
C LEU A 21 7.99 2.93 -14.42
N ILE A 22 7.39 1.86 -13.93
CA ILE A 22 6.68 1.87 -12.65
C ILE A 22 7.10 0.70 -11.77
N VAL A 23 6.99 0.92 -10.47
CA VAL A 23 6.86 -0.13 -9.46
C VAL A 23 5.44 -0.02 -8.92
N ALA A 24 4.63 -1.02 -9.16
CA ALA A 24 3.20 -0.99 -8.84
C ALA A 24 2.74 -2.27 -8.16
N ALA A 25 1.75 -2.13 -7.29
CA ALA A 25 1.07 -3.23 -6.63
C ALA A 25 -0.03 -3.81 -7.52
N GLY A 26 -0.15 -5.13 -7.51
CA GLY A 26 -1.17 -5.86 -8.24
C GLY A 26 -0.96 -5.88 -9.75
N GLU A 27 -1.71 -6.72 -10.43
CA GLU A 27 -1.65 -6.84 -11.87
C GLU A 27 -2.12 -5.58 -12.58
N GLY A 28 -1.51 -5.32 -13.72
CA GLY A 28 -1.92 -4.22 -14.60
C GLY A 28 -3.26 -4.50 -15.27
N PRO A 29 -3.87 -3.47 -15.88
CA PRO A 29 -5.15 -3.62 -16.57
C PRO A 29 -5.04 -4.58 -17.76
N SER A 30 -6.10 -5.33 -18.03
CA SER A 30 -6.22 -6.15 -19.24
C SER A 30 -6.18 -5.26 -20.50
N GLY A 31 -5.49 -5.73 -21.55
CA GLY A 31 -5.37 -4.96 -22.80
C GLY A 31 -3.94 -4.76 -23.26
N GLY A 32 -2.95 -5.01 -22.42
CA GLY A 32 -1.53 -4.99 -22.81
C GLY A 32 -0.95 -3.58 -22.95
N GLY A 33 0.06 -3.45 -23.82
CA GLY A 33 0.80 -2.21 -24.02
C GLY A 33 1.94 -2.00 -23.05
N TYR A 34 2.22 -2.99 -22.19
CA TYR A 34 3.32 -3.00 -21.23
C TYR A 34 3.88 -4.41 -21.04
N VAL A 35 5.08 -4.47 -20.49
CA VAL A 35 5.70 -5.66 -19.91
C VAL A 35 5.73 -5.49 -18.40
N ALA A 36 5.37 -6.53 -17.65
CA ALA A 36 5.40 -6.51 -16.20
C ALA A 36 6.12 -7.75 -15.66
N GLU A 37 7.03 -7.53 -14.73
CA GLU A 37 7.80 -8.58 -14.05
C GLU A 37 7.56 -8.50 -12.56
N PRO A 38 7.24 -9.60 -11.89
CA PRO A 38 7.10 -9.59 -10.42
C PRO A 38 8.46 -9.36 -9.77
N ILE A 39 8.52 -8.51 -8.77
CA ILE A 39 9.74 -8.17 -8.02
C ILE A 39 9.66 -8.55 -6.54
N GLY A 40 8.49 -8.89 -6.04
CA GLY A 40 8.30 -9.33 -4.67
C GLY A 40 6.84 -9.27 -4.24
N THR A 41 6.60 -9.72 -3.02
CA THR A 41 5.25 -9.80 -2.43
C THR A 41 5.23 -9.07 -1.10
N LEU A 42 4.13 -8.40 -0.80
CA LEU A 42 3.94 -7.60 0.39
C LEU A 42 2.73 -8.09 1.18
N ARG A 43 2.99 -8.48 2.43
CA ARG A 43 1.93 -8.85 3.38
C ARG A 43 1.19 -7.60 3.86
N PHE A 44 -0.12 -7.76 4.05
CA PHE A 44 -0.97 -6.76 4.72
C PHE A 44 -1.46 -7.28 6.07
N VAL A 45 -1.52 -6.37 7.04
CA VAL A 45 -2.09 -6.62 8.36
C VAL A 45 -3.32 -5.75 8.57
N PHE A 46 -4.38 -6.32 9.14
CA PHE A 46 -5.52 -5.52 9.59
C PHE A 46 -5.19 -4.94 10.95
N ALA A 47 -5.14 -3.63 11.05
CA ALA A 47 -4.65 -2.96 12.25
C ALA A 47 -5.58 -1.83 12.72
N VAL A 48 -5.60 -1.65 14.02
CA VAL A 48 -6.29 -0.56 14.72
C VAL A 48 -5.37 0.04 15.78
N ALA A 49 -5.64 1.26 16.24
CA ALA A 49 -4.97 1.78 17.43
C ALA A 49 -5.24 0.86 18.63
N SER A 50 -4.26 0.72 19.53
CA SER A 50 -4.42 -0.09 20.76
C SER A 50 -5.56 0.41 21.66
N THR A 51 -5.95 1.68 21.51
CA THR A 51 -7.08 2.31 22.23
C THR A 51 -8.42 2.21 21.49
N HIS A 52 -8.43 1.68 20.27
CA HIS A 52 -9.64 1.56 19.48
C HIS A 52 -10.56 0.44 20.05
N PRO A 53 -11.90 0.59 20.03
CA PRO A 53 -12.80 -0.44 20.55
C PRO A 53 -12.58 -1.84 19.97
N LEU A 54 -12.22 -1.93 18.71
CA LEU A 54 -11.93 -3.20 18.03
C LEU A 54 -10.60 -3.86 18.47
N ALA A 55 -9.74 -3.18 19.24
CA ALA A 55 -8.41 -3.70 19.61
C ALA A 55 -8.46 -4.94 20.52
N SER A 56 -9.54 -5.13 21.27
CA SER A 56 -9.76 -6.27 22.17
C SER A 56 -10.80 -7.25 21.65
N ALA A 57 -11.30 -7.05 20.44
CA ALA A 57 -12.28 -7.95 19.84
C ALA A 57 -11.59 -9.26 19.38
N GLY A 58 -12.41 -10.31 19.23
CA GLY A 58 -11.98 -11.56 18.61
C GLY A 58 -11.84 -11.43 17.09
N VAL A 59 -12.31 -12.42 16.34
CA VAL A 59 -12.37 -12.34 14.88
C VAL A 59 -13.52 -11.42 14.48
N LEU A 60 -13.22 -10.39 13.70
CA LEU A 60 -14.19 -9.37 13.28
C LEU A 60 -14.87 -9.76 11.97
N GLY A 61 -16.18 -9.75 11.98
CA GLY A 61 -17.03 -9.89 10.80
C GLY A 61 -17.46 -8.54 10.21
N ALA A 62 -18.20 -8.61 9.12
CA ALA A 62 -18.69 -7.42 8.42
C ALA A 62 -19.65 -6.56 9.29
N ALA A 63 -20.41 -7.17 10.19
CA ALA A 63 -21.35 -6.47 11.05
C ALA A 63 -20.62 -5.56 12.05
N GLU A 64 -19.64 -6.11 12.76
CA GLU A 64 -18.83 -5.33 13.73
C GLU A 64 -18.05 -4.21 13.03
N LEU A 65 -17.48 -4.50 11.86
CA LEU A 65 -16.73 -3.50 11.09
C LEU A 65 -17.63 -2.36 10.59
N ALA A 66 -18.90 -2.62 10.29
CA ALA A 66 -19.83 -1.61 9.82
C ALA A 66 -20.18 -0.53 10.86
N GLU A 67 -19.97 -0.81 12.14
CA GLU A 67 -20.20 0.14 13.25
C GLU A 67 -19.04 1.14 13.42
N HIS A 68 -17.95 0.96 12.70
CA HIS A 68 -16.74 1.75 12.83
C HIS A 68 -16.27 2.30 11.49
N ARG A 69 -15.48 3.39 11.55
CA ARG A 69 -14.95 4.05 10.36
C ARG A 69 -13.80 3.27 9.75
N ALA A 70 -13.91 2.96 8.45
CA ALA A 70 -12.81 2.47 7.66
C ALA A 70 -11.94 3.62 7.13
N ILE A 71 -10.62 3.44 7.06
CA ILE A 71 -9.71 4.38 6.43
C ILE A 71 -9.16 3.75 5.15
N ALA A 72 -9.42 4.38 4.00
CA ALA A 72 -9.03 3.93 2.68
C ALA A 72 -8.10 4.92 1.99
N VAL A 73 -7.16 4.41 1.19
CA VAL A 73 -6.34 5.26 0.31
C VAL A 73 -7.12 5.52 -0.98
N ALA A 74 -7.16 6.77 -1.41
CA ALA A 74 -7.75 7.17 -2.69
C ALA A 74 -6.98 6.56 -3.85
N ASP A 75 -7.68 6.06 -4.86
CA ASP A 75 -7.04 5.74 -6.14
C ASP A 75 -6.77 7.03 -6.91
N SER A 76 -5.54 7.20 -7.38
CA SER A 76 -5.17 8.37 -8.16
C SER A 76 -5.48 8.25 -9.65
N ALA A 77 -5.95 7.09 -10.11
CA ALA A 77 -6.42 6.90 -11.48
C ALA A 77 -7.66 7.75 -11.78
N ARG A 78 -7.73 8.28 -12.99
CA ARG A 78 -8.85 9.12 -13.46
C ARG A 78 -9.72 8.42 -14.50
N ARG A 79 -9.15 7.45 -15.23
CA ARG A 79 -9.79 6.74 -16.35
C ARG A 79 -9.88 5.25 -16.13
N LEU A 80 -8.93 4.66 -15.42
CA LEU A 80 -9.05 3.26 -15.01
C LEU A 80 -10.09 3.14 -13.92
N LEU A 81 -10.73 1.97 -13.85
CA LEU A 81 -11.65 1.65 -12.76
C LEU A 81 -10.92 1.77 -11.41
N PRO A 82 -11.43 2.59 -10.49
CA PRO A 82 -10.81 2.77 -9.20
C PRO A 82 -10.68 1.43 -8.46
N ARG A 83 -9.51 1.18 -7.90
CA ARG A 83 -9.30 0.07 -6.98
C ARG A 83 -9.54 0.55 -5.55
N THR A 84 -10.17 -0.29 -4.77
CA THR A 84 -10.27 -0.10 -3.33
C THR A 84 -9.51 -1.23 -2.66
N VAL A 85 -8.45 -0.88 -1.94
CA VAL A 85 -7.67 -1.89 -1.23
C VAL A 85 -8.33 -2.20 0.11
N GLY A 86 -8.99 -3.36 0.17
CA GLY A 86 -9.47 -3.90 1.45
C GLY A 86 -10.55 -3.06 2.13
N LEU A 87 -11.42 -2.42 1.38
CA LEU A 87 -12.67 -1.90 1.93
C LEU A 87 -13.58 -3.08 2.24
N LEU A 88 -13.51 -3.53 3.46
CA LEU A 88 -14.59 -4.31 4.04
C LEU A 88 -15.79 -3.36 4.16
N SER A 89 -16.93 -3.80 3.70
CA SER A 89 -18.18 -3.04 3.56
C SER A 89 -18.52 -2.18 4.80
N GLY A 90 -18.08 -0.94 4.82
CA GLY A 90 -18.41 0.01 5.86
C GLY A 90 -19.20 1.19 5.29
N ARG A 91 -20.19 1.69 6.01
CA ARG A 91 -20.95 2.88 5.60
C ARG A 91 -20.17 4.17 5.81
N ASP A 92 -19.23 4.19 6.77
CA ASP A 92 -18.38 5.35 7.09
C ASP A 92 -16.96 5.06 6.63
N VAL A 93 -16.53 5.72 5.54
CA VAL A 93 -15.22 5.57 4.95
C VAL A 93 -14.53 6.92 4.87
N LEU A 94 -13.41 7.06 5.59
CA LEU A 94 -12.51 8.20 5.45
C LEU A 94 -11.47 7.90 4.38
N THR A 95 -11.54 8.62 3.26
CA THR A 95 -10.59 8.47 2.16
C THR A 95 -9.43 9.45 2.34
N VAL A 96 -8.20 8.93 2.22
CA VAL A 96 -6.96 9.68 2.42
C VAL A 96 -6.04 9.58 1.18
N PRO A 97 -5.13 10.52 0.96
CA PRO A 97 -4.32 10.57 -0.26
C PRO A 97 -3.27 9.47 -0.36
N ASP A 98 -2.76 8.97 0.77
CA ASP A 98 -1.62 8.06 0.79
C ASP A 98 -1.59 7.16 2.04
N MET A 99 -0.70 6.18 2.00
CA MET A 99 -0.56 5.17 3.04
C MET A 99 0.02 5.75 4.35
N ARG A 100 0.84 6.81 4.26
CA ARG A 100 1.39 7.51 5.43
C ARG A 100 0.27 8.19 6.22
N THR A 101 -0.57 8.93 5.54
CA THR A 101 -1.75 9.59 6.15
C THR A 101 -2.69 8.55 6.76
N LYS A 102 -2.90 7.44 6.07
CA LYS A 102 -3.68 6.31 6.60
C LYS A 102 -3.11 5.79 7.91
N LEU A 103 -1.80 5.50 7.95
CA LEU A 103 -1.13 5.03 9.17
C LEU A 103 -1.29 6.01 10.33
N LEU A 104 -1.05 7.30 10.09
CA LEU A 104 -1.16 8.35 11.13
C LEU A 104 -2.58 8.43 11.72
N LEU A 105 -3.60 8.35 10.87
CA LEU A 105 -4.99 8.37 11.32
C LEU A 105 -5.39 7.10 12.07
N GLN A 106 -4.89 5.93 11.65
CA GLN A 106 -5.11 4.70 12.42
C GLN A 106 -4.41 4.77 13.79
N LEU A 107 -3.18 5.29 13.87
CA LEU A 107 -2.48 5.53 15.14
C LEU A 107 -3.24 6.49 16.05
N ALA A 108 -3.91 7.48 15.48
CA ALA A 108 -4.76 8.42 16.22
C ALA A 108 -6.12 7.85 16.63
N GLY A 109 -6.41 6.59 16.30
CA GLY A 109 -7.68 5.94 16.64
C GLY A 109 -8.86 6.38 15.76
N ALA A 110 -8.62 7.05 14.64
CA ALA A 110 -9.67 7.58 13.77
C ALA A 110 -10.42 6.50 12.98
N GLY A 111 -9.95 5.26 12.99
CA GLY A 111 -10.59 4.14 12.30
C GLY A 111 -9.65 2.95 12.08
N TYR A 112 -10.08 2.04 11.22
CA TYR A 112 -9.41 0.77 10.97
C TYR A 112 -9.05 0.58 9.48
N GLY A 113 -8.25 -0.45 9.20
CA GLY A 113 -8.01 -0.93 7.84
C GLY A 113 -6.73 -1.71 7.68
N PHE A 114 -6.53 -2.24 6.48
CA PHE A 114 -5.32 -2.94 6.12
C PHE A 114 -4.16 -1.96 5.90
N LEU A 115 -3.01 -2.27 6.49
CA LEU A 115 -1.74 -1.60 6.27
C LEU A 115 -0.72 -2.60 5.72
N PRO A 116 0.17 -2.19 4.82
CA PRO A 116 1.34 -2.99 4.51
C PRO A 116 2.13 -3.24 5.81
N GLU A 117 2.53 -4.49 6.03
CA GLU A 117 3.19 -4.89 7.28
C GLU A 117 4.41 -4.00 7.62
N PRO A 118 5.30 -3.64 6.66
CA PRO A 118 6.44 -2.77 6.95
C PRO A 118 6.04 -1.37 7.49
N TYR A 119 4.87 -0.85 7.09
CA TYR A 119 4.36 0.42 7.63
C TYR A 119 3.89 0.27 9.09
N ALA A 120 3.27 -0.85 9.41
CA ALA A 120 2.68 -1.10 10.72
C ALA A 120 3.68 -1.63 11.75
N ARG A 121 4.76 -2.31 11.30
CA ARG A 121 5.69 -3.10 12.11
C ARG A 121 6.17 -2.38 13.36
N GLY A 122 6.68 -1.16 13.23
CA GLY A 122 7.18 -0.40 14.38
C GLY A 122 6.09 -0.12 15.40
N ALA A 123 4.92 0.32 14.95
CA ALA A 123 3.80 0.63 15.84
C ALA A 123 3.16 -0.61 16.47
N LEU A 124 3.20 -1.76 15.80
CA LEU A 124 2.79 -3.05 16.36
C LEU A 124 3.77 -3.49 17.47
N GLN A 125 5.08 -3.39 17.21
CA GLN A 125 6.12 -3.72 18.21
C GLN A 125 6.04 -2.83 19.45
N ASP A 126 5.76 -1.54 19.27
CA ASP A 126 5.62 -0.57 20.36
C ASP A 126 4.24 -0.63 21.05
N GLY A 127 3.33 -1.47 20.59
CA GLY A 127 1.99 -1.64 21.15
C GLY A 127 1.03 -0.46 20.89
N ARG A 128 1.35 0.46 19.96
CA ARG A 128 0.47 1.56 19.56
C ARG A 128 -0.60 1.14 18.56
N LEU A 129 -0.29 0.14 17.74
CA LEU A 129 -1.26 -0.58 16.93
C LEU A 129 -1.44 -2.00 17.46
N ARG A 130 -2.59 -2.56 17.18
CA ARG A 130 -2.90 -3.98 17.34
C ARG A 130 -3.32 -4.58 16.01
N GLU A 131 -2.72 -5.72 15.66
CA GLU A 131 -3.21 -6.56 14.58
C GLU A 131 -4.44 -7.31 15.10
N VAL A 132 -5.53 -7.25 14.36
CA VAL A 132 -6.80 -7.90 14.69
C VAL A 132 -7.16 -8.87 13.58
N GLN A 133 -7.71 -10.01 13.94
CA GLN A 133 -8.17 -10.99 12.97
C GLN A 133 -9.51 -10.56 12.37
N VAL A 134 -9.66 -10.74 11.06
CA VAL A 134 -10.91 -10.46 10.32
C VAL A 134 -11.29 -11.69 9.51
N GLU A 135 -12.60 -11.90 9.33
CA GLU A 135 -13.10 -13.03 8.52
C GLU A 135 -12.64 -12.94 7.07
N THR A 136 -12.63 -11.73 6.51
CA THR A 136 -12.17 -11.50 5.13
C THR A 136 -10.76 -10.99 5.12
N HIS A 137 -9.80 -11.88 4.91
CA HIS A 137 -8.39 -11.54 4.78
C HIS A 137 -8.10 -10.84 3.44
N LYS A 138 -7.22 -9.83 3.50
CA LYS A 138 -6.58 -9.32 2.29
C LYS A 138 -5.41 -10.24 1.95
N PRO A 139 -5.39 -10.83 0.73
CA PRO A 139 -4.24 -11.62 0.29
C PRO A 139 -2.99 -10.74 0.17
N ASP A 140 -1.84 -11.38 0.22
CA ASP A 140 -0.58 -10.73 -0.06
C ASP A 140 -0.59 -10.13 -1.47
N GLU A 141 0.03 -8.96 -1.62
CA GLU A 141 0.03 -8.22 -2.86
C GLU A 141 1.36 -8.37 -3.57
N THR A 142 1.33 -8.86 -4.82
CA THR A 142 2.53 -8.91 -5.66
C THR A 142 2.83 -7.53 -6.23
N PHE A 143 4.09 -7.12 -6.14
CA PHE A 143 4.61 -5.91 -6.76
C PHE A 143 5.28 -6.23 -8.07
N TYR A 144 5.08 -5.37 -9.04
CA TYR A 144 5.58 -5.51 -10.39
C TYR A 144 6.45 -4.33 -10.78
N LEU A 145 7.54 -4.62 -11.46
CA LEU A 145 8.28 -3.68 -12.28
C LEU A 145 7.66 -3.70 -13.67
N ALA A 146 7.17 -2.58 -14.17
CA ALA A 146 6.55 -2.55 -15.48
C ALA A 146 6.99 -1.35 -16.33
N TRP A 147 7.04 -1.57 -17.65
CA TRP A 147 7.48 -0.58 -18.65
C TRP A 147 6.79 -0.86 -20.00
N ARG A 148 6.84 0.12 -20.92
CA ARG A 148 6.37 -0.09 -22.28
C ARG A 148 7.47 -0.73 -23.13
N PRO A 149 7.17 -1.77 -23.93
CA PRO A 149 8.12 -2.36 -24.87
C PRO A 149 8.44 -1.39 -26.00
N GLY A 150 9.66 -1.49 -26.56
CA GLY A 150 10.08 -0.73 -27.75
C GLY A 150 10.52 0.72 -27.48
N GLU A 151 10.44 1.21 -26.26
CA GLU A 151 10.89 2.56 -25.87
C GLU A 151 12.17 2.51 -25.03
N GLU A 152 13.11 1.63 -25.38
CA GLU A 152 14.27 1.36 -24.56
C GLU A 152 15.41 2.35 -24.81
N GLY A 153 15.52 3.39 -23.97
CA GLY A 153 16.70 4.20 -23.82
C GLY A 153 17.68 3.64 -22.78
N GLU A 154 18.95 4.10 -22.81
CA GLU A 154 19.98 3.62 -21.87
C GLU A 154 19.60 3.78 -20.41
N ALA A 155 18.97 4.90 -20.06
CA ALA A 155 18.50 5.17 -18.69
C ALA A 155 17.44 4.14 -18.23
N LEU A 156 16.47 3.81 -19.08
CA LEU A 156 15.47 2.80 -18.77
C LEU A 156 16.11 1.42 -18.62
N GLY A 157 17.02 1.06 -19.52
CA GLY A 157 17.78 -0.20 -19.43
C GLY A 157 18.59 -0.29 -18.14
N TRP A 158 19.22 0.81 -17.69
CA TRP A 158 19.95 0.88 -16.43
C TRP A 158 19.01 0.67 -15.24
N TRP A 159 17.88 1.39 -15.18
CA TRP A 159 16.90 1.25 -14.11
C TRP A 159 16.32 -0.16 -14.03
N ARG A 160 15.99 -0.78 -15.17
CA ARG A 160 15.49 -2.16 -15.20
C ARG A 160 16.52 -3.15 -14.62
N ARG A 161 17.80 -2.99 -14.94
CA ARG A 161 18.85 -3.86 -14.35
C ARG A 161 19.00 -3.62 -12.86
N ALA A 162 19.04 -2.34 -12.44
CA ALA A 162 19.19 -1.98 -11.03
C ALA A 162 18.03 -2.50 -10.18
N LEU A 163 16.80 -2.36 -10.67
CA LEU A 163 15.56 -2.74 -9.96
C LEU A 163 15.30 -4.27 -9.93
N ARG A 164 16.02 -5.03 -10.75
CA ARG A 164 16.01 -6.50 -10.75
C ARG A 164 17.09 -7.11 -9.83
N SER A 165 17.87 -6.30 -9.16
CA SER A 165 18.93 -6.82 -8.28
C SER A 165 18.32 -7.66 -7.18
N GLU A 166 18.89 -8.85 -6.97
CA GLU A 166 18.44 -9.77 -5.93
C GLU A 166 18.44 -9.09 -4.56
N GLY A 167 17.37 -9.30 -3.79
CA GLY A 167 17.21 -8.71 -2.46
C GLY A 167 16.90 -7.21 -2.41
N LEU A 168 16.83 -6.51 -3.56
CA LEU A 168 16.55 -5.07 -3.57
C LEU A 168 15.15 -4.78 -3.00
N PHE A 169 14.14 -5.55 -3.39
CA PHE A 169 12.77 -5.37 -2.89
C PHE A 169 12.72 -5.54 -1.37
N ASP A 170 13.35 -6.57 -0.83
CA ASP A 170 13.44 -6.80 0.61
C ASP A 170 14.18 -5.67 1.33
N SER A 171 15.27 -5.16 0.74
CA SER A 171 16.00 -4.03 1.29
C SER A 171 15.14 -2.77 1.36
N TRP A 172 14.28 -2.52 0.37
CA TRP A 172 13.31 -1.44 0.40
C TRP A 172 12.27 -1.61 1.50
N LEU A 173 11.76 -2.83 1.71
CA LEU A 173 10.81 -3.11 2.78
C LEU A 173 11.44 -2.87 4.16
N HIS A 174 12.72 -3.22 4.34
CA HIS A 174 13.45 -2.93 5.58
C HIS A 174 13.66 -1.43 5.78
N ALA A 175 14.08 -0.70 4.76
CA ALA A 175 14.25 0.75 4.82
C ALA A 175 12.92 1.47 5.10
N LEU A 176 11.84 1.00 4.48
CA LEU A 176 10.49 1.50 4.70
C LEU A 176 10.07 1.30 6.16
N ALA A 177 10.26 0.10 6.72
CA ALA A 177 9.92 -0.19 8.11
C ALA A 177 10.70 0.69 9.10
N ALA A 178 11.99 0.96 8.82
CA ALA A 178 12.80 1.86 9.64
C ALA A 178 12.29 3.31 9.59
N THR A 179 11.96 3.80 8.38
CA THR A 179 11.41 5.14 8.17
C THR A 179 10.09 5.33 8.91
N TYR A 180 9.18 4.37 8.81
CA TYR A 180 7.87 4.50 9.46
C TYR A 180 7.89 4.29 10.96
N ARG A 181 8.91 3.64 11.50
CA ARG A 181 9.15 3.60 12.96
C ARG A 181 9.39 5.00 13.50
N SER A 182 10.23 5.80 12.87
CA SER A 182 10.50 7.18 13.30
C SER A 182 9.29 8.10 13.13
N VAL A 183 8.57 7.99 12.03
CA VAL A 183 7.33 8.75 11.78
C VAL A 183 6.28 8.45 12.85
N ALA A 184 6.11 7.19 13.17
CA ALA A 184 5.18 6.77 14.21
C ALA A 184 5.61 7.25 15.61
N ALA A 185 6.90 7.45 15.87
CA ALA A 185 7.43 8.02 17.11
C ALA A 185 7.30 9.55 17.20
N GLY A 186 6.66 10.21 16.21
CA GLY A 186 6.55 11.69 16.17
C GLY A 186 7.83 12.41 15.76
N GLN A 187 8.83 11.68 15.26
CA GLN A 187 10.08 12.25 14.77
C GLN A 187 9.95 12.49 13.25
N SER A 188 10.26 13.73 12.81
CA SER A 188 10.37 13.99 11.37
C SER A 188 11.52 13.17 10.77
N PRO A 189 11.35 12.54 9.61
CA PRO A 189 12.47 11.92 8.90
C PRO A 189 13.50 13.02 8.56
N ARG A 190 14.76 12.74 8.87
CA ARG A 190 15.89 13.59 8.49
C ARG A 190 16.17 13.50 6.99
#